data_f9b0ee765f8d04dadbfc1a0ebef1f6e6
#
_entry.id   f9b0ee765f8d04dadbfc1a0ebef1f6e6
#
_cell.length_a   1.000
_cell.length_b   1.000
_cell.length_c   1.000
_cell.angle_alpha   90.00
_cell.angle_beta   90.00
_cell.angle_gamma   90.00
#
_symmetry.space_group_name_H-M   'P 1'
#
loop_
_entity.id
_entity.type
_entity.pdbx_description
1 polymer ?
#
loop_
_entity_poly.entity_id
_entity_poly.type
_entity_poly.pdbx_seq_one_letter_code
_entity_poly.pdbx_strand_id
1 'polypeptide(L)'
;MKRLSITVRLTLLFILLLSVAGAGIVWTLYNGLASELKWRDDTTLINRTAQIKQLLIDGVNPDTLPVYFNRMMDVSQDILIIHGDSINKIVNRTNVSDGMLNNIPASETISAAGIYRSIINDTEIDALRINIDEVSPSLTVTVAKLASARHNMLEQYKINSIIICIVAIVL
;
A
#
# COMPACT_ATOMS: atom_id res chain seq x y z
N MET A 1 24.88 38.56 -31.60
CA MET A 1 23.86 37.57 -31.24
C MET A 1 23.09 37.22 -32.51
N LYS A 2 23.17 35.97 -33.03
CA LYS A 2 22.40 35.56 -34.21
C LYS A 2 20.91 35.51 -33.82
N ARG A 3 20.09 36.29 -34.50
CA ARG A 3 18.62 36.28 -34.32
C ARG A 3 18.09 34.94 -34.87
N LEU A 4 17.57 34.11 -33.98
CA LEU A 4 16.88 32.86 -34.37
C LEU A 4 15.75 33.18 -35.35
N SER A 5 15.61 32.41 -36.42
CA SER A 5 14.50 32.50 -37.38
C SER A 5 13.15 32.42 -36.64
N ILE A 6 12.13 33.10 -37.12
CA ILE A 6 10.78 33.10 -36.58
C ILE A 6 10.25 31.66 -36.49
N THR A 7 10.54 30.83 -37.49
CA THR A 7 10.17 29.40 -37.53
C THR A 7 10.76 28.66 -36.37
N VAL A 8 12.05 28.84 -36.06
CA VAL A 8 12.71 28.16 -34.94
C VAL A 8 12.12 28.58 -33.60
N ARG A 9 11.77 29.86 -33.44
CA ARG A 9 11.11 30.33 -32.21
C ARG A 9 9.73 29.69 -32.03
N LEU A 10 8.96 29.60 -33.11
CA LEU A 10 7.61 29.00 -33.07
C LEU A 10 7.69 27.51 -32.74
N THR A 11 8.63 26.79 -33.36
CA THR A 11 8.85 25.35 -33.08
C THR A 11 9.26 25.12 -31.64
N LEU A 12 10.19 25.92 -31.09
CA LEU A 12 10.60 25.82 -29.69
C LEU A 12 9.46 26.09 -28.71
N LEU A 13 8.62 27.10 -29.04
CA LEU A 13 7.46 27.43 -28.22
C LEU A 13 6.41 26.29 -28.23
N PHE A 14 6.20 25.67 -29.39
CA PHE A 14 5.30 24.54 -29.55
C PHE A 14 5.79 23.30 -28.77
N ILE A 15 7.10 22.98 -28.88
CA ILE A 15 7.72 21.88 -28.12
C ILE A 15 7.59 22.13 -26.61
N LEU A 16 7.86 23.37 -26.16
CA LEU A 16 7.72 23.73 -24.77
C LEU A 16 6.28 23.53 -24.26
N LEU A 17 5.31 23.99 -25.04
CA LEU A 17 3.89 23.88 -24.70
C LEU A 17 3.42 22.42 -24.62
N LEU A 18 3.83 21.60 -25.59
CA LEU A 18 3.59 20.15 -25.58
C LEU A 18 4.22 19.47 -24.37
N SER A 19 5.46 19.84 -24.03
CA SER A 19 6.17 19.26 -22.89
C SER A 19 5.48 19.58 -21.55
N VAL A 20 5.04 20.82 -21.38
CA VAL A 20 4.30 21.25 -20.18
C VAL A 20 2.94 20.53 -20.09
N ALA A 21 2.21 20.46 -21.19
CA ALA A 21 0.93 19.73 -21.23
C ALA A 21 1.11 18.25 -20.93
N GLY A 22 2.11 17.61 -21.55
CA GLY A 22 2.45 16.19 -21.30
C GLY A 22 2.82 15.93 -19.84
N ALA A 23 3.66 16.77 -19.26
CA ALA A 23 4.04 16.69 -17.84
C ALA A 23 2.82 16.83 -16.91
N GLY A 24 1.90 17.75 -17.22
CA GLY A 24 0.66 17.91 -16.47
C GLY A 24 -0.24 16.67 -16.50
N ILE A 25 -0.39 16.06 -17.66
CA ILE A 25 -1.16 14.82 -17.82
C ILE A 25 -0.53 13.68 -17.01
N VAL A 26 0.78 13.47 -17.16
CA VAL A 26 1.51 12.42 -16.43
C VAL A 26 1.39 12.61 -14.92
N TRP A 27 1.53 13.85 -14.43
CA TRP A 27 1.37 14.19 -13.03
C TRP A 27 -0.03 13.85 -12.50
N THR A 28 -1.07 14.21 -13.25
CA THR A 28 -2.47 13.95 -12.85
C THR A 28 -2.76 12.45 -12.83
N LEU A 29 -2.33 11.72 -13.86
CA LEU A 29 -2.51 10.27 -13.94
C LEU A 29 -1.72 9.54 -12.83
N TYR A 30 -0.50 9.96 -12.53
CA TYR A 30 0.30 9.39 -11.45
C TYR A 30 -0.40 9.55 -10.09
N ASN A 31 -0.86 10.77 -9.77
CA ASN A 31 -1.56 11.01 -8.51
C ASN A 31 -2.89 10.25 -8.44
N GLY A 32 -3.63 10.18 -9.54
CA GLY A 32 -4.85 9.37 -9.63
C GLY A 32 -4.59 7.90 -9.36
N LEU A 33 -3.59 7.33 -10.02
CA LEU A 33 -3.20 5.92 -9.84
C LEU A 33 -2.71 5.66 -8.40
N ALA A 34 -1.88 6.54 -7.84
CA ALA A 34 -1.39 6.41 -6.47
C ALA A 34 -2.54 6.42 -5.45
N SER A 35 -3.52 7.32 -5.64
CA SER A 35 -4.71 7.40 -4.78
C SER A 35 -5.58 6.14 -4.90
N GLU A 36 -5.80 5.66 -6.13
CA GLU A 36 -6.61 4.47 -6.39
C GLU A 36 -5.98 3.21 -5.79
N LEU A 37 -4.68 3.00 -5.99
CA LEU A 37 -3.98 1.86 -5.41
C LEU A 37 -4.02 1.87 -3.88
N LYS A 38 -3.86 3.06 -3.29
CA LYS A 38 -3.95 3.22 -1.84
C LYS A 38 -5.36 2.89 -1.33
N TRP A 39 -6.38 3.43 -1.96
CA TRP A 39 -7.77 3.15 -1.60
C TRP A 39 -8.11 1.66 -1.73
N ARG A 40 -7.62 1.00 -2.77
CA ARG A 40 -7.79 -0.44 -2.98
C ARG A 40 -7.10 -1.27 -1.90
N ASP A 41 -5.88 -0.90 -1.51
CA ASP A 41 -5.16 -1.56 -0.42
C ASP A 41 -5.90 -1.39 0.90
N ASP A 42 -6.37 -0.17 1.22
CA ASP A 42 -7.15 0.13 2.42
C ASP A 42 -8.44 -0.69 2.48
N THR A 43 -9.20 -0.73 1.39
CA THR A 43 -10.44 -1.50 1.31
C THR A 43 -10.18 -2.99 1.48
N THR A 44 -9.10 -3.50 0.88
CA THR A 44 -8.70 -4.90 1.02
C THR A 44 -8.38 -5.22 2.47
N LEU A 45 -7.61 -4.36 3.14
CA LEU A 45 -7.19 -4.54 4.53
C LEU A 45 -8.40 -4.53 5.48
N ILE A 46 -9.32 -3.58 5.30
CA ILE A 46 -10.57 -3.49 6.08
C ILE A 46 -11.40 -4.77 5.92
N ASN A 47 -11.62 -5.21 4.68
CA ASN A 47 -12.42 -6.40 4.40
C ASN A 47 -11.80 -7.66 4.99
N ARG A 48 -10.49 -7.84 4.88
CA ARG A 48 -9.76 -8.96 5.46
C ARG A 48 -9.87 -8.99 6.97
N THR A 49 -9.68 -7.83 7.59
CA THR A 49 -9.80 -7.70 9.06
C THR A 49 -11.21 -8.00 9.52
N ALA A 50 -12.24 -7.54 8.80
CA ALA A 50 -13.63 -7.85 9.09
C ALA A 50 -13.94 -9.36 8.95
N GLN A 51 -13.39 -10.02 7.93
CA GLN A 51 -13.52 -11.47 7.76
C GLN A 51 -12.90 -12.25 8.93
N ILE A 52 -11.70 -11.85 9.37
CA ILE A 52 -11.03 -12.49 10.52
C ILE A 52 -11.84 -12.26 11.80
N LYS A 53 -12.35 -11.04 12.01
CA LYS A 53 -13.23 -10.75 13.14
C LYS A 53 -14.46 -11.66 13.14
N GLN A 54 -15.11 -11.82 12.00
CA GLN A 54 -16.30 -12.67 11.88
C GLN A 54 -15.98 -14.14 12.17
N LEU A 55 -14.86 -14.67 11.65
CA LEU A 55 -14.43 -16.04 11.93
C LEU A 55 -14.25 -16.29 13.44
N LEU A 56 -13.69 -15.32 14.15
CA LEU A 56 -13.48 -15.42 15.60
C LEU A 56 -14.81 -15.35 16.37
N ILE A 57 -15.73 -14.49 15.96
CA ILE A 57 -17.07 -14.39 16.55
C ILE A 57 -17.86 -15.69 16.29
N ASP A 58 -17.71 -16.30 15.13
CA ASP A 58 -18.33 -17.59 14.77
C ASP A 58 -17.71 -18.79 15.53
N GLY A 59 -16.74 -18.53 16.41
CA GLY A 59 -16.16 -19.55 17.30
C GLY A 59 -14.99 -20.32 16.68
N VAL A 60 -14.40 -19.84 15.60
CA VAL A 60 -13.17 -20.44 15.05
C VAL A 60 -12.05 -20.27 16.06
N ASN A 61 -11.38 -21.39 16.40
CA ASN A 61 -10.28 -21.39 17.33
C ASN A 61 -9.14 -20.49 16.80
N PRO A 62 -8.66 -19.50 17.58
CA PRO A 62 -7.52 -18.64 17.20
C PRO A 62 -6.29 -19.43 16.75
N ASP A 63 -6.09 -20.65 17.27
CA ASP A 63 -4.98 -21.52 16.88
C ASP A 63 -5.07 -22.01 15.43
N THR A 64 -6.26 -22.08 14.87
CA THR A 64 -6.50 -22.52 13.48
C THR A 64 -6.55 -21.35 12.49
N LEU A 65 -6.65 -20.11 12.96
CA LEU A 65 -6.67 -18.92 12.12
C LEU A 65 -5.52 -18.84 11.10
N PRO A 66 -4.28 -19.21 11.45
CA PRO A 66 -3.19 -19.24 10.47
C PRO A 66 -3.47 -20.09 9.24
N VAL A 67 -4.21 -21.19 9.39
CA VAL A 67 -4.59 -22.06 8.27
C VAL A 67 -5.59 -21.35 7.34
N TYR A 68 -6.59 -20.69 7.92
CA TYR A 68 -7.55 -19.89 7.15
C TYR A 68 -6.86 -18.71 6.48
N PHE A 69 -6.02 -18.01 7.23
CA PHE A 69 -5.24 -16.88 6.71
C PHE A 69 -4.40 -17.28 5.49
N ASN A 70 -3.69 -18.39 5.56
CA ASN A 70 -2.85 -18.90 4.47
C ASN A 70 -3.66 -19.27 3.21
N ARG A 71 -4.94 -19.57 3.34
CA ARG A 71 -5.83 -19.90 2.21
C ARG A 71 -6.48 -18.67 1.58
N MET A 72 -6.71 -17.63 2.36
CA MET A 72 -7.49 -16.45 1.96
C MET A 72 -6.63 -15.25 1.55
N MET A 73 -5.37 -15.26 1.92
CA MET A 73 -4.48 -14.09 1.82
C MET A 73 -3.25 -14.36 0.97
N ASP A 74 -2.69 -13.30 0.41
CA ASP A 74 -1.37 -13.38 -0.22
C ASP A 74 -0.28 -13.41 0.85
N VAL A 75 0.14 -14.61 1.20
CA VAL A 75 1.10 -14.86 2.29
C VAL A 75 2.47 -14.21 2.05
N SER A 76 2.75 -13.78 0.81
CA SER A 76 4.00 -13.06 0.47
C SER A 76 3.97 -11.58 0.85
N GLN A 77 2.78 -11.01 1.06
CA GLN A 77 2.58 -9.59 1.34
C GLN A 77 1.79 -9.31 2.61
N ASP A 78 1.00 -10.29 3.07
CA ASP A 78 0.10 -10.13 4.19
C ASP A 78 0.68 -10.74 5.46
N ILE A 79 0.47 -10.06 6.58
CA ILE A 79 0.94 -10.43 7.91
C ILE A 79 -0.25 -10.47 8.84
N LEU A 80 -0.35 -11.52 9.64
CA LEU A 80 -1.36 -11.64 10.71
C LEU A 80 -0.66 -11.73 12.05
N ILE A 81 -1.06 -10.88 13.00
CA ILE A 81 -0.59 -10.90 14.37
C ILE A 81 -1.81 -11.05 15.28
N ILE A 82 -1.78 -12.05 16.14
CA ILE A 82 -2.83 -12.34 17.12
C ILE A 82 -2.21 -12.20 18.50
N HIS A 83 -2.76 -11.29 19.29
CA HIS A 83 -2.32 -11.05 20.68
C HIS A 83 -3.51 -11.30 21.61
N GLY A 84 -3.30 -12.12 22.63
CA GLY A 84 -4.24 -12.34 23.73
C GLY A 84 -3.48 -12.78 24.99
N ASP A 85 -4.19 -12.91 26.10
CA ASP A 85 -3.57 -13.25 27.40
C ASP A 85 -2.74 -14.53 27.38
N SER A 86 -3.14 -15.51 26.57
CA SER A 86 -2.48 -16.82 26.48
C SER A 86 -1.94 -17.13 25.09
N ILE A 87 -2.18 -16.25 24.11
CA ILE A 87 -1.88 -16.52 22.70
C ILE A 87 -1.09 -15.33 22.15
N ASN A 88 0.08 -15.62 21.64
CA ASN A 88 0.86 -14.68 20.85
C ASN A 88 1.33 -15.39 19.58
N LYS A 89 0.66 -15.11 18.45
CA LYS A 89 0.96 -15.75 17.17
C LYS A 89 1.21 -14.71 16.11
N ILE A 90 2.32 -14.88 15.41
CA ILE A 90 2.66 -14.07 14.22
C ILE A 90 2.70 -15.03 13.03
N VAL A 91 1.89 -14.73 12.01
CA VAL A 91 1.94 -15.39 10.71
C VAL A 91 2.54 -14.41 9.73
N ASN A 92 3.82 -14.56 9.52
CA ASN A 92 4.62 -13.70 8.65
C ASN A 92 5.50 -14.58 7.76
N ARG A 93 5.34 -14.46 6.48
CA ARG A 93 6.21 -15.07 5.45
C ARG A 93 6.90 -14.02 4.59
N THR A 94 6.85 -12.79 5.03
CA THR A 94 7.52 -11.67 4.36
C THR A 94 8.98 -11.60 4.81
N ASN A 95 9.74 -10.72 4.18
CA ASN A 95 11.13 -10.46 4.57
C ASN A 95 11.27 -9.53 5.79
N VAL A 96 10.17 -9.13 6.41
CA VAL A 96 10.15 -8.26 7.59
C VAL A 96 10.34 -9.11 8.84
N SER A 97 11.26 -8.71 9.72
CA SER A 97 11.52 -9.43 10.98
C SER A 97 10.33 -9.32 11.94
N ASP A 98 9.95 -10.44 12.55
CA ASP A 98 8.86 -10.51 13.54
C ASP A 98 9.11 -9.57 14.75
N GLY A 99 10.36 -9.35 15.13
CA GLY A 99 10.71 -8.42 16.21
C GLY A 99 10.33 -6.95 15.91
N MET A 100 10.29 -6.58 14.63
CA MET A 100 9.87 -5.23 14.21
C MET A 100 8.35 -5.11 14.16
N LEU A 101 7.65 -6.20 13.88
CA LEU A 101 6.19 -6.24 13.82
C LEU A 101 5.56 -6.08 15.21
N ASN A 102 6.24 -6.51 16.27
CA ASN A 102 5.80 -6.30 17.65
C ASN A 102 5.76 -4.81 18.05
N ASN A 103 6.53 -3.97 17.37
CA ASN A 103 6.59 -2.52 17.60
C ASN A 103 5.60 -1.72 16.75
N ILE A 104 4.69 -2.37 16.00
CA ILE A 104 3.60 -1.66 15.34
C ILE A 104 2.74 -1.03 16.44
N PRO A 105 2.74 0.31 16.62
CA PRO A 105 2.06 0.94 17.72
C PRO A 105 0.58 0.60 17.72
N ALA A 106 0.02 0.45 18.91
CA ALA A 106 -1.41 0.53 19.11
C ALA A 106 -1.81 1.99 18.86
N SER A 107 -2.07 2.32 17.60
CA SER A 107 -2.77 3.54 17.18
C SER A 107 -2.25 4.89 17.74
N GLU A 108 -1.42 5.59 16.96
CA GLU A 108 -1.30 7.05 17.14
C GLU A 108 -1.47 7.86 15.84
N THR A 109 -1.47 7.25 14.68
CA THR A 109 -1.76 7.95 13.41
C THR A 109 -2.80 7.18 12.62
N ILE A 110 -4.03 7.32 13.05
CA ILE A 110 -5.17 6.68 12.39
C ILE A 110 -5.58 7.55 11.21
N SER A 111 -5.46 7.04 9.98
CA SER A 111 -6.25 7.55 8.85
C SER A 111 -7.74 7.43 9.20
N ALA A 112 -8.62 8.14 8.50
CA ALA A 112 -10.07 8.09 8.76
C ALA A 112 -10.68 6.65 8.81
N ALA A 113 -9.94 5.64 8.36
CA ALA A 113 -10.30 4.23 8.38
C ALA A 113 -9.63 3.42 9.51
N GLY A 114 -8.83 4.04 10.41
CA GLY A 114 -8.13 3.31 11.47
C GLY A 114 -6.85 2.58 11.00
N ILE A 115 -6.41 2.81 9.79
CA ILE A 115 -5.24 2.15 9.22
C ILE A 115 -3.97 2.89 9.63
N TYR A 116 -3.09 2.15 10.28
CA TYR A 116 -1.76 2.60 10.64
C TYR A 116 -0.78 2.38 9.49
N ARG A 117 0.06 3.38 9.20
CA ARG A 117 1.11 3.30 8.19
C ARG A 117 2.45 3.57 8.82
N SER A 118 3.39 2.69 8.56
CA SER A 118 4.77 2.82 9.02
C SER A 118 5.75 2.41 7.94
N ILE A 119 6.96 2.94 8.01
CA ILE A 119 8.08 2.50 7.20
C ILE A 119 9.02 1.71 8.11
N ILE A 120 9.20 0.43 7.79
CA ILE A 120 10.09 -0.47 8.51
C ILE A 120 11.12 -1.00 7.51
N ASN A 121 12.41 -0.71 7.72
CA ASN A 121 13.49 -1.09 6.81
C ASN A 121 13.22 -0.72 5.33
N ASP A 122 12.89 0.54 5.09
CA ASP A 122 12.52 1.09 3.77
C ASP A 122 11.30 0.42 3.12
N THR A 123 10.57 -0.40 3.87
CA THR A 123 9.33 -1.03 3.41
C THR A 123 8.14 -0.38 4.09
N GLU A 124 7.24 0.22 3.32
CA GLU A 124 5.98 0.75 3.83
C GLU A 124 5.05 -0.40 4.20
N ILE A 125 4.49 -0.36 5.41
CA ILE A 125 3.55 -1.33 5.94
C ILE A 125 2.27 -0.62 6.31
N ASP A 126 1.16 -1.08 5.75
CA ASP A 126 -0.19 -0.67 6.12
C ASP A 126 -0.75 -1.71 7.09
N ALA A 127 -1.21 -1.32 8.27
CA ALA A 127 -1.72 -2.23 9.30
C ALA A 127 -3.04 -1.74 9.87
N LEU A 128 -3.96 -2.67 10.13
CA LEU A 128 -5.21 -2.42 10.82
C LEU A 128 -5.27 -3.31 12.06
N ARG A 129 -5.44 -2.70 13.22
CA ARG A 129 -5.58 -3.39 14.51
C ARG A 129 -7.01 -3.27 14.99
N ILE A 130 -7.57 -4.38 15.42
CA ILE A 130 -8.88 -4.44 16.06
C ILE A 130 -8.80 -5.20 17.38
N ASN A 131 -9.58 -4.76 18.36
CA ASN A 131 -9.82 -5.50 19.58
C ASN A 131 -11.16 -6.24 19.41
N ILE A 132 -11.18 -7.49 19.82
CA ILE A 132 -12.34 -8.36 19.76
C ILE A 132 -12.71 -8.72 21.19
N ASP A 133 -13.61 -7.92 21.76
CA ASP A 133 -14.09 -8.10 23.12
C ASP A 133 -15.25 -9.11 23.22
N GLU A 134 -15.83 -9.47 22.08
CA GLU A 134 -16.92 -10.46 21.96
C GLU A 134 -16.44 -11.90 22.20
N VAL A 135 -15.13 -12.13 22.17
CA VAL A 135 -14.49 -13.42 22.43
C VAL A 135 -13.82 -13.40 23.81
N SER A 136 -14.05 -14.41 24.62
CA SER A 136 -13.43 -14.53 25.94
C SER A 136 -12.32 -15.59 25.90
N PRO A 137 -11.05 -15.26 26.27
CA PRO A 137 -10.50 -13.94 26.61
C PRO A 137 -10.45 -12.96 25.41
N SER A 138 -10.41 -11.65 25.69
CA SER A 138 -10.34 -10.62 24.65
C SER A 138 -9.07 -10.81 23.80
N LEU A 139 -9.25 -10.67 22.49
CA LEU A 139 -8.18 -10.85 21.53
C LEU A 139 -7.93 -9.55 20.75
N THR A 140 -6.67 -9.23 20.56
CA THR A 140 -6.24 -8.17 19.64
C THR A 140 -5.71 -8.81 18.36
N VAL A 141 -6.30 -8.44 17.24
CA VAL A 141 -5.87 -8.92 15.92
C VAL A 141 -5.35 -7.74 15.12
N THR A 142 -4.16 -7.90 14.57
CA THR A 142 -3.56 -6.96 13.64
C THR A 142 -3.36 -7.64 12.31
N VAL A 143 -3.97 -7.11 11.27
CA VAL A 143 -3.71 -7.52 9.88
C VAL A 143 -2.86 -6.43 9.26
N ALA A 144 -1.73 -6.80 8.68
CA ALA A 144 -0.85 -5.88 8.01
C ALA A 144 -0.54 -6.36 6.59
N LYS A 145 -0.24 -5.40 5.72
CA LYS A 145 0.11 -5.63 4.32
C LYS A 145 1.33 -4.82 3.95
N LEU A 146 2.25 -5.43 3.20
CA LEU A 146 3.38 -4.71 2.60
C LEU A 146 2.91 -3.89 1.40
N ALA A 147 3.32 -2.64 1.35
CA ALA A 147 3.04 -1.74 0.22
C ALA A 147 4.02 -1.88 -0.94
N SER A 148 4.92 -2.87 -0.92
CA SER A 148 5.95 -3.08 -1.92
C SER A 148 5.40 -3.23 -3.34
N ALA A 149 4.28 -3.95 -3.50
CA ALA A 149 3.64 -4.10 -4.82
C ALA A 149 3.11 -2.76 -5.36
N ARG A 150 2.51 -1.95 -4.49
CA ARG A 150 2.06 -0.59 -4.84
C ARG A 150 3.24 0.28 -5.26
N HIS A 151 4.32 0.26 -4.48
CA HIS A 151 5.52 1.02 -4.78
C HIS A 151 6.13 0.62 -6.13
N ASN A 152 6.31 -0.68 -6.38
CA ASN A 152 6.84 -1.19 -7.63
C ASN A 152 5.98 -0.81 -8.85
N MET A 153 4.65 -0.88 -8.73
CA MET A 153 3.73 -0.46 -9.80
C MET A 153 3.86 1.04 -10.10
N LEU A 154 3.94 1.88 -9.08
CA LEU A 154 4.09 3.32 -9.25
C LEU A 154 5.45 3.69 -9.85
N GLU A 155 6.51 3.00 -9.46
CA GLU A 155 7.85 3.21 -10.00
C GLU A 155 7.92 2.80 -11.48
N GLN A 156 7.38 1.65 -11.84
CA GLN A 156 7.27 1.22 -13.25
C GLN A 156 6.46 2.22 -14.08
N TYR A 157 5.32 2.71 -13.55
CA TYR A 157 4.53 3.72 -14.23
C TYR A 157 5.32 5.02 -14.47
N LYS A 158 6.07 5.47 -13.45
CA LYS A 158 6.93 6.65 -13.55
C LYS A 158 7.99 6.49 -14.64
N ILE A 159 8.69 5.35 -14.66
CA ILE A 159 9.73 5.07 -15.64
C ILE A 159 9.14 5.02 -17.06
N ASN A 160 8.05 4.27 -17.25
CA ASN A 160 7.40 4.15 -18.56
C ASN A 160 6.89 5.50 -19.06
N SER A 161 6.33 6.33 -18.19
CA SER A 161 5.85 7.67 -18.55
C SER A 161 6.99 8.59 -18.99
N ILE A 162 8.14 8.53 -18.33
CA ILE A 162 9.33 9.29 -18.73
C ILE A 162 9.82 8.83 -20.11
N ILE A 163 9.89 7.53 -20.35
CA ILE A 163 10.31 6.98 -21.65
C ILE A 163 9.37 7.46 -22.76
N ILE A 164 8.06 7.37 -22.55
CA ILE A 164 7.05 7.81 -23.53
C ILE A 164 7.21 9.31 -23.83
N CYS A 165 7.40 10.15 -22.79
CA CYS A 165 7.62 11.58 -22.96
C CYS A 165 8.90 11.88 -23.78
N ILE A 166 9.99 11.17 -23.52
CA ILE A 166 11.25 11.34 -24.28
C ILE A 166 11.04 10.96 -25.74
N VAL A 167 10.40 9.82 -26.01
CA VAL A 167 10.11 9.37 -27.39
C VAL A 167 9.25 10.39 -28.13
N ALA A 168 8.21 10.92 -27.47
CA ALA A 168 7.32 11.92 -28.07
C ALA A 168 8.00 13.27 -28.37
N ILE A 169 9.10 13.60 -27.68
CA ILE A 169 9.87 14.82 -27.96
C ILE A 169 10.88 14.62 -29.10
N VAL A 170 11.39 13.38 -29.27
CA VAL A 170 12.41 13.06 -30.28
C VAL A 170 11.81 12.81 -31.67
N LEU A 171 10.57 12.35 -31.75
CA LEU A 171 9.84 12.16 -33.03
C LEU A 171 9.26 13.49 -33.54
#